data_7402b50bbdf8fa7a4f41417a5e0f82da
#
_entry.id   7402b50bbdf8fa7a4f41417a5e0f82da
#
_cell.length_a   1.000
_cell.length_b   1.000
_cell.length_c   1.000
_cell.angle_alpha   90.00
_cell.angle_beta   90.00
_cell.angle_gamma   90.00
#
_symmetry.space_group_name_H-M   'P 1'
#
loop_
_entity.id
_entity.type
_entity.pdbx_description
1 polymer ?
#
loop_
_entity_poly.entity_id
_entity_poly.type
_entity_poly.pdbx_seq_one_letter_code
_entity_poly.pdbx_strand_id
1 'polypeptide(L)'
;MNWRILIPAGFAAYFLFGMAQLAEAADEFSKTAANFKQHCSSCHGVDRLGGLGPALIPENLARLRKPEAEKVIREGRPATQMQGFGDKLAADEIKALVDYAYTPIKPMPAWGEAEIKASRIVSYAPGSLPDKPQFSADPMNLFVVVESGDHHVSILDGDKLEPIHRFQSRYALHGGPKFTPDGRYVFFASRDGWVTKFDMWNLKVIAEVRAGINTRNAAVSGDGKWVAVANYLPHSLVILDADLNLTKILPVMDKDGKVSSRVSAVYDASPRQSFVAALKDVKEVWEVSYNPKADDIAAGMIHDFKYREGKFIPGFLNPQRTQLDDYLDDFYFTQGYDEVMGASRNDTKSSVSGQVVNLDARKKIADLELPGMPHLGSGISWQWQGKTVMATPNLNEGLISIIDMQTWKTVKQIKTRGPGFFMRSHENSRYAWTDSMMSPTAKDTLTLIDKATLEPVAQVREPGKTLAHIEFTKDGRYALASVGEMDGALVVYDAQTLKEVKRLPMSKPVGKYNVWNKISRSEGTSH
;
A
#
# COMPACT_ATOMS: atom_id res chain seq x y z
N MET A 1 13.89 41.95 64.00
CA MET A 1 13.60 40.49 63.98
C MET A 1 14.02 39.99 62.65
N ASN A 2 15.28 39.43 62.52
CA ASN A 2 15.85 38.93 61.28
C ASN A 2 15.53 37.42 61.12
N TRP A 3 14.65 37.07 60.24
CA TRP A 3 14.46 35.65 59.84
C TRP A 3 15.49 35.27 58.82
N ARG A 4 16.44 34.41 59.20
CA ARG A 4 17.33 33.70 58.29
C ARG A 4 16.56 32.46 57.79
N ILE A 5 16.25 32.43 56.50
CA ILE A 5 15.72 31.24 55.83
C ILE A 5 16.88 30.27 55.63
N LEU A 6 16.90 29.19 56.39
CA LEU A 6 17.79 28.05 56.19
C LEU A 6 17.22 27.20 55.03
N ILE A 7 17.84 27.30 53.88
CA ILE A 7 17.57 26.37 52.78
C ILE A 7 18.27 25.05 53.11
N PRO A 8 17.58 23.88 53.17
CA PRO A 8 18.22 22.62 53.49
C PRO A 8 19.17 22.22 52.33
N ALA A 9 20.40 21.89 52.69
CA ALA A 9 21.48 21.51 51.76
C ALA A 9 21.11 20.32 50.84
N GLY A 10 20.11 19.50 51.15
CA GLY A 10 19.60 18.42 50.34
C GLY A 10 18.89 18.84 49.04
N PHE A 11 18.24 20.00 49.00
CA PHE A 11 17.55 20.51 47.80
C PHE A 11 18.51 21.00 46.72
N ALA A 12 19.66 21.56 47.11
CA ALA A 12 20.69 22.00 46.14
C ALA A 12 21.41 20.82 45.47
N ALA A 13 21.63 19.72 46.18
CA ALA A 13 22.27 18.51 45.61
C ALA A 13 21.38 17.81 44.58
N TYR A 14 20.06 17.71 44.81
CA TYR A 14 19.11 17.15 43.83
C TYR A 14 18.99 18.01 42.58
N PHE A 15 19.05 19.33 42.69
CA PHE A 15 19.00 20.25 41.56
C PHE A 15 20.26 20.19 40.71
N LEU A 16 21.44 20.08 41.33
CA LEU A 16 22.72 19.95 40.64
C LEU A 16 22.84 18.60 39.95
N PHE A 17 22.36 17.50 40.55
CA PHE A 17 22.36 16.16 39.93
C PHE A 17 21.40 16.11 38.75
N GLY A 18 20.23 16.72 38.82
CA GLY A 18 19.28 16.83 37.72
C GLY A 18 19.80 17.66 36.54
N MET A 19 20.51 18.75 36.83
CA MET A 19 21.14 19.58 35.78
C MET A 19 22.32 18.87 35.10
N ALA A 20 23.12 18.09 35.82
CA ALA A 20 24.21 17.28 35.23
C ALA A 20 23.65 16.19 34.31
N GLN A 21 22.60 15.48 34.69
CA GLN A 21 21.95 14.47 33.83
C GLN A 21 21.31 15.06 32.56
N LEU A 22 20.72 16.26 32.66
CA LEU A 22 20.17 16.98 31.50
C LEU A 22 21.28 17.46 30.56
N ALA A 23 22.43 17.88 31.07
CA ALA A 23 23.56 18.30 30.27
C ALA A 23 24.21 17.09 29.55
N GLU A 24 24.33 15.95 30.23
CA GLU A 24 24.87 14.71 29.66
C GLU A 24 23.96 14.15 28.57
N ALA A 25 22.64 14.14 28.77
CA ALA A 25 21.66 13.74 27.76
C ALA A 25 21.64 14.68 26.55
N ALA A 26 21.84 15.98 26.72
CA ALA A 26 21.94 16.96 25.64
C ALA A 26 23.22 16.77 24.81
N ASP A 27 24.35 16.43 25.45
CA ASP A 27 25.62 16.16 24.79
C ASP A 27 25.57 14.84 23.99
N GLU A 28 24.97 13.79 24.55
CA GLU A 28 24.74 12.51 23.87
C GLU A 28 23.84 12.67 22.65
N PHE A 29 22.76 13.43 22.75
CA PHE A 29 21.88 13.75 21.62
C PHE A 29 22.62 14.53 20.52
N SER A 30 23.46 15.50 20.89
CA SER A 30 24.28 16.27 19.97
C SER A 30 25.30 15.41 19.24
N LYS A 31 25.98 14.50 19.95
CA LYS A 31 26.90 13.52 19.37
C LYS A 31 26.19 12.57 18.40
N THR A 32 25.01 12.08 18.79
CA THR A 32 24.21 11.18 17.93
C THR A 32 23.74 11.89 16.67
N ALA A 33 23.29 13.15 16.75
CA ALA A 33 22.92 13.95 15.59
C ALA A 33 24.12 14.20 14.65
N ALA A 34 25.31 14.39 15.20
CA ALA A 34 26.55 14.51 14.40
C ALA A 34 26.90 13.21 13.70
N ASN A 35 26.81 12.06 14.38
CA ASN A 35 26.99 10.73 13.78
C ASN A 35 25.97 10.47 12.66
N PHE A 36 24.68 10.82 12.88
CA PHE A 36 23.67 10.73 11.85
C PHE A 36 24.03 11.57 10.63
N LYS A 37 24.40 12.83 10.83
CA LYS A 37 24.80 13.74 9.76
C LYS A 37 25.99 13.19 8.96
N GLN A 38 26.97 12.63 9.63
CA GLN A 38 28.19 12.11 9.01
C GLN A 38 27.95 10.82 8.22
N HIS A 39 27.17 9.88 8.75
CA HIS A 39 27.08 8.51 8.25
C HIS A 39 25.76 8.17 7.53
N CYS A 40 24.69 8.90 7.81
CA CYS A 40 23.34 8.52 7.39
C CYS A 40 22.68 9.55 6.47
N SER A 41 22.97 10.86 6.67
CA SER A 41 22.22 11.94 6.05
C SER A 41 22.32 12.00 4.53
N SER A 42 23.42 11.53 3.94
CA SER A 42 23.62 11.49 2.48
C SER A 42 22.55 10.65 1.76
N CYS A 43 22.05 9.60 2.43
CA CYS A 43 21.00 8.74 1.90
C CYS A 43 19.63 9.05 2.50
N HIS A 44 19.56 9.34 3.81
CA HIS A 44 18.31 9.46 4.54
C HIS A 44 17.83 10.91 4.76
N GLY A 45 18.53 11.90 4.16
CA GLY A 45 18.26 13.33 4.34
C GLY A 45 18.78 13.87 5.67
N VAL A 46 19.21 15.14 5.69
CA VAL A 46 19.74 15.80 6.90
C VAL A 46 18.67 15.97 7.98
N ASP A 47 17.43 16.03 7.56
CA ASP A 47 16.21 16.16 8.36
C ASP A 47 15.53 14.80 8.65
N ARG A 48 16.14 13.69 8.26
CA ARG A 48 15.61 12.32 8.34
C ARG A 48 14.37 12.07 7.47
N LEU A 49 14.02 12.95 6.55
CA LEU A 49 12.84 12.82 5.71
C LEU A 49 13.05 11.97 4.45
N GLY A 50 14.21 11.31 4.33
CA GLY A 50 14.53 10.45 3.20
C GLY A 50 15.23 11.19 2.05
N GLY A 51 15.65 10.42 1.07
CA GLY A 51 16.39 10.85 -0.11
C GLY A 51 16.61 9.66 -1.02
N LEU A 52 17.84 9.16 -1.13
CA LEU A 52 18.15 7.88 -1.77
C LEU A 52 17.64 6.68 -0.96
N GLY A 53 17.59 6.82 0.37
CA GLY A 53 16.99 5.87 1.30
C GLY A 53 15.68 6.40 1.90
N PRO A 54 14.95 5.57 2.66
CA PRO A 54 13.67 5.95 3.24
C PRO A 54 13.80 7.04 4.31
N ALA A 55 12.68 7.70 4.63
CA ALA A 55 12.60 8.55 5.81
C ALA A 55 12.81 7.71 7.08
N LEU A 56 13.64 8.24 8.01
CA LEU A 56 13.94 7.63 9.31
C LEU A 56 13.17 8.38 10.42
N ILE A 57 11.86 8.18 10.42
CA ILE A 57 10.91 8.71 11.39
C ILE A 57 9.99 7.60 11.88
N PRO A 58 9.39 7.71 13.07
CA PRO A 58 8.57 6.66 13.66
C PRO A 58 7.47 6.14 12.73
N GLU A 59 6.83 7.02 11.98
CA GLU A 59 5.73 6.69 11.07
C GLU A 59 6.17 5.75 9.94
N ASN A 60 7.39 5.94 9.42
CA ASN A 60 7.97 5.09 8.38
C ASN A 60 8.58 3.81 8.96
N LEU A 61 9.02 3.85 10.21
CA LEU A 61 9.69 2.75 10.90
C LEU A 61 8.74 1.84 11.70
N ALA A 62 7.43 2.12 11.70
CA ALA A 62 6.44 1.42 12.54
C ALA A 62 6.42 -0.11 12.40
N ARG A 63 6.93 -0.67 11.29
CA ARG A 63 7.03 -2.12 11.04
C ARG A 63 8.41 -2.71 11.32
N LEU A 64 9.41 -1.89 11.61
CA LEU A 64 10.77 -2.33 11.93
C LEU A 64 10.96 -2.17 13.44
N ARG A 65 11.20 -3.25 14.17
CA ARG A 65 11.46 -3.18 15.60
C ARG A 65 12.88 -2.68 15.85
N LYS A 66 13.10 -2.00 16.97
CA LYS A 66 14.41 -1.42 17.29
C LYS A 66 15.58 -2.43 17.24
N PRO A 67 15.48 -3.68 17.76
CA PRO A 67 16.54 -4.65 17.63
C PRO A 67 16.87 -5.03 16.17
N GLU A 68 15.87 -5.10 15.30
CA GLU A 68 16.09 -5.32 13.87
C GLU A 68 16.71 -4.09 13.20
N ALA A 69 16.35 -2.88 13.64
CA ALA A 69 16.96 -1.65 13.16
C ALA A 69 18.45 -1.57 13.55
N GLU A 70 18.81 -1.97 14.78
CA GLU A 70 20.22 -2.09 15.22
C GLU A 70 20.99 -3.06 14.33
N LYS A 71 20.41 -4.23 14.03
CA LYS A 71 21.01 -5.22 13.13
C LYS A 71 21.22 -4.64 11.73
N VAL A 72 20.22 -3.94 11.17
CA VAL A 72 20.33 -3.29 9.85
C VAL A 72 21.43 -2.25 9.81
N ILE A 73 21.60 -1.43 10.85
CA ILE A 73 22.69 -0.44 10.89
C ILE A 73 24.03 -1.15 11.01
N ARG A 74 24.15 -2.19 11.83
CA ARG A 74 25.39 -2.93 12.05
C ARG A 74 25.85 -3.70 10.82
N GLU A 75 24.96 -4.45 10.19
CA GLU A 75 25.28 -5.43 9.15
C GLU A 75 24.99 -4.94 7.73
N GLY A 76 24.26 -3.82 7.59
CA GLY A 76 23.71 -3.39 6.32
C GLY A 76 22.47 -4.18 5.94
N ARG A 77 22.00 -3.93 4.73
CA ARG A 77 20.86 -4.64 4.16
C ARG A 77 21.26 -5.30 2.85
N PRO A 78 21.33 -6.64 2.80
CA PRO A 78 21.74 -7.35 1.59
C PRO A 78 20.99 -6.89 0.35
N ALA A 79 21.69 -6.83 -0.77
CA ALA A 79 21.18 -6.40 -2.08
C ALA A 79 20.55 -4.99 -2.09
N THR A 80 20.97 -4.11 -1.18
CA THR A 80 20.61 -2.68 -1.18
C THR A 80 21.85 -1.80 -1.03
N GLN A 81 21.69 -0.49 -1.24
CA GLN A 81 22.78 0.48 -1.01
C GLN A 81 23.04 0.76 0.49
N MET A 82 22.23 0.21 1.40
CA MET A 82 22.43 0.34 2.84
C MET A 82 23.59 -0.55 3.29
N GLN A 83 24.78 0.05 3.40
CA GLN A 83 25.97 -0.62 3.91
C GLN A 83 25.89 -0.86 5.43
N GLY A 84 26.67 -1.80 5.95
CA GLY A 84 26.87 -1.98 7.39
C GLY A 84 27.82 -0.91 7.95
N PHE A 85 27.62 -0.59 9.22
CA PHE A 85 28.44 0.38 9.96
C PHE A 85 29.05 -0.21 11.23
N GLY A 86 28.95 -1.54 11.43
CA GLY A 86 29.43 -2.20 12.64
C GLY A 86 30.98 -2.17 12.80
N ASP A 87 31.70 -1.88 11.73
CA ASP A 87 33.15 -1.64 11.72
C ASP A 87 33.55 -0.17 12.01
N LYS A 88 32.56 0.75 11.93
CA LYS A 88 32.77 2.21 12.05
C LYS A 88 32.15 2.82 13.30
N LEU A 89 31.14 2.17 13.84
CA LEU A 89 30.34 2.64 14.98
C LEU A 89 30.31 1.58 16.08
N ALA A 90 30.46 2.02 17.31
CA ALA A 90 30.32 1.16 18.49
C ALA A 90 28.85 0.76 18.71
N ALA A 91 28.62 -0.29 19.49
CA ALA A 91 27.26 -0.82 19.70
C ALA A 91 26.33 0.17 20.39
N ASP A 92 26.83 0.98 21.31
CA ASP A 92 26.13 2.07 21.99
C ASP A 92 25.79 3.22 21.04
N GLU A 93 26.69 3.58 20.12
CA GLU A 93 26.42 4.57 19.08
C GLU A 93 25.34 4.12 18.10
N ILE A 94 25.35 2.83 17.70
CA ILE A 94 24.29 2.23 16.86
C ILE A 94 22.94 2.29 17.58
N LYS A 95 22.91 1.93 18.86
CA LYS A 95 21.69 2.00 19.68
C LYS A 95 21.17 3.43 19.79
N ALA A 96 22.05 4.39 20.05
CA ALA A 96 21.69 5.81 20.11
C ALA A 96 21.14 6.32 18.76
N LEU A 97 21.71 5.90 17.62
CA LEU A 97 21.19 6.21 16.29
C LEU A 97 19.81 5.61 16.04
N VAL A 98 19.53 4.40 16.52
CA VAL A 98 18.19 3.82 16.46
C VAL A 98 17.22 4.66 17.30
N ASP A 99 17.55 4.98 18.54
CA ASP A 99 16.69 5.81 19.39
C ASP A 99 16.43 7.20 18.77
N TYR A 100 17.47 7.78 18.17
CA TYR A 100 17.36 9.04 17.41
C TYR A 100 16.39 8.92 16.22
N ALA A 101 16.48 7.85 15.42
CA ALA A 101 15.60 7.62 14.28
C ALA A 101 14.13 7.41 14.70
N TYR A 102 13.90 6.82 15.88
CA TYR A 102 12.55 6.61 16.43
C TYR A 102 12.05 7.79 17.27
N THR A 103 12.82 8.86 17.41
CA THR A 103 12.35 10.09 18.06
C THR A 103 11.48 10.89 17.08
N PRO A 104 10.24 11.27 17.45
CA PRO A 104 9.39 12.09 16.60
C PRO A 104 10.01 13.45 16.28
N ILE A 105 9.86 13.89 15.03
CA ILE A 105 10.24 15.25 14.62
C ILE A 105 9.13 16.22 15.06
N LYS A 106 9.51 17.29 15.71
CA LYS A 106 8.59 18.34 16.15
C LYS A 106 9.11 19.72 15.71
N PRO A 107 8.31 20.54 15.00
CA PRO A 107 6.96 20.26 14.52
C PRO A 107 6.94 19.13 13.50
N MET A 108 5.75 18.52 13.26
CA MET A 108 5.55 17.51 12.23
C MET A 108 6.01 18.07 10.88
N PRO A 109 6.82 17.35 10.09
CA PRO A 109 7.31 17.82 8.81
C PRO A 109 6.17 18.18 7.86
N ALA A 110 6.24 19.34 7.24
CA ALA A 110 5.37 19.72 6.14
C ALA A 110 5.91 19.11 4.82
N TRP A 111 4.99 18.69 3.97
CA TRP A 111 5.27 18.28 2.61
C TRP A 111 4.11 18.78 1.75
N GLY A 112 4.21 20.01 1.30
CA GLY A 112 3.16 20.73 0.62
C GLY A 112 3.44 20.92 -0.87
N GLU A 113 2.83 21.95 -1.44
CA GLU A 113 2.90 22.26 -2.87
C GLU A 113 4.34 22.53 -3.34
N ALA A 114 5.11 23.27 -2.55
CA ALA A 114 6.49 23.64 -2.92
C ALA A 114 7.40 22.40 -2.97
N GLU A 115 7.33 21.53 -1.95
CA GLU A 115 8.14 20.33 -1.86
C GLU A 115 7.75 19.30 -2.93
N ILE A 116 6.45 19.12 -3.19
CA ILE A 116 5.96 18.22 -4.23
C ILE A 116 6.46 18.68 -5.59
N LYS A 117 6.26 19.97 -5.95
CA LYS A 117 6.70 20.53 -7.23
C LYS A 117 8.22 20.47 -7.40
N ALA A 118 8.97 20.79 -6.35
CA ALA A 118 10.44 20.75 -6.38
C ALA A 118 11.01 19.33 -6.53
N SER A 119 10.29 18.31 -6.07
CA SER A 119 10.72 16.92 -6.16
C SER A 119 10.54 16.29 -7.54
N ARG A 120 9.77 16.92 -8.44
CA ARG A 120 9.40 16.34 -9.73
C ARG A 120 10.60 16.22 -10.67
N ILE A 121 10.82 15.01 -11.18
CA ILE A 121 11.87 14.66 -12.13
C ILE A 121 11.20 14.23 -13.43
N VAL A 122 11.63 14.78 -14.57
CA VAL A 122 11.14 14.41 -15.90
C VAL A 122 12.31 13.87 -16.70
N SER A 123 12.29 12.60 -17.02
CA SER A 123 13.32 11.93 -17.83
C SER A 123 13.02 12.04 -19.32
N TYR A 124 11.73 12.02 -19.68
CA TYR A 124 11.27 12.13 -21.06
C TYR A 124 10.05 13.06 -21.13
N ALA A 125 10.10 14.04 -22.03
CA ALA A 125 8.96 14.94 -22.23
C ALA A 125 7.73 14.18 -22.76
N PRO A 126 6.51 14.59 -22.42
CA PRO A 126 5.30 14.00 -22.97
C PRO A 126 5.34 13.95 -24.51
N GLY A 127 5.01 12.78 -25.08
CA GLY A 127 4.98 12.55 -26.54
C GLY A 127 6.35 12.45 -27.22
N SER A 128 7.47 12.49 -26.48
CA SER A 128 8.82 12.37 -27.07
C SER A 128 9.24 10.93 -27.42
N LEU A 129 8.54 9.93 -26.88
CA LEU A 129 8.82 8.52 -27.14
C LEU A 129 7.87 7.94 -28.20
N PRO A 130 8.29 6.86 -28.92
CA PRO A 130 7.46 6.18 -29.90
C PRO A 130 6.08 5.79 -29.38
N ASP A 131 5.08 5.90 -30.23
CA ASP A 131 3.68 5.57 -29.92
C ASP A 131 3.33 4.11 -30.31
N LYS A 132 4.27 3.22 -30.08
CA LYS A 132 4.11 1.76 -30.29
C LYS A 132 5.13 0.99 -29.46
N PRO A 133 4.83 -0.26 -29.09
CA PRO A 133 5.78 -1.11 -28.36
C PRO A 133 7.11 -1.27 -29.11
N GLN A 134 8.22 -1.21 -28.38
CA GLN A 134 9.58 -1.37 -28.90
C GLN A 134 10.10 -2.81 -28.71
N PHE A 135 9.20 -3.76 -28.60
CA PHE A 135 9.46 -5.20 -28.45
C PHE A 135 8.37 -6.00 -29.19
N SER A 136 8.54 -7.33 -29.29
CA SER A 136 7.63 -8.22 -30.03
C SER A 136 6.63 -8.97 -29.13
N ALA A 137 6.69 -8.85 -27.79
CA ALA A 137 5.74 -9.48 -26.88
C ALA A 137 4.34 -8.84 -26.97
N ASP A 138 3.28 -9.56 -26.58
CA ASP A 138 1.94 -8.97 -26.41
C ASP A 138 1.95 -7.99 -25.24
N PRO A 139 1.75 -6.67 -25.47
CA PRO A 139 1.77 -5.68 -24.40
C PRO A 139 0.73 -5.95 -23.30
N MET A 140 -0.38 -6.61 -23.66
CA MET A 140 -1.44 -6.94 -22.70
C MET A 140 -1.11 -8.20 -21.88
N ASN A 141 -0.17 -9.03 -22.31
CA ASN A 141 0.28 -10.20 -21.54
C ASN A 141 1.63 -9.97 -20.85
N LEU A 142 2.05 -8.71 -20.69
CA LEU A 142 3.23 -8.40 -19.87
C LEU A 142 2.94 -8.54 -18.40
N PHE A 143 3.98 -8.92 -17.65
CA PHE A 143 3.97 -8.88 -16.19
C PHE A 143 4.92 -7.80 -15.67
N VAL A 144 4.48 -7.11 -14.64
CA VAL A 144 5.31 -6.28 -13.80
C VAL A 144 5.61 -7.07 -12.53
N VAL A 145 6.88 -7.36 -12.26
CA VAL A 145 7.32 -8.09 -11.06
C VAL A 145 8.15 -7.17 -10.18
N VAL A 146 7.73 -6.99 -8.93
CA VAL A 146 8.45 -6.18 -7.94
C VAL A 146 9.44 -7.06 -7.19
N GLU A 147 10.73 -6.77 -7.32
CA GLU A 147 11.83 -7.42 -6.61
C GLU A 147 12.25 -6.54 -5.42
N SER A 148 11.74 -6.87 -4.23
CA SER A 148 12.03 -6.05 -3.03
C SER A 148 13.43 -6.28 -2.45
N GLY A 149 14.10 -7.35 -2.87
CA GLY A 149 15.42 -7.71 -2.33
C GLY A 149 16.51 -6.70 -2.69
N ASP A 150 16.44 -6.15 -3.87
CA ASP A 150 17.41 -5.19 -4.39
C ASP A 150 16.79 -3.94 -5.03
N HIS A 151 15.47 -3.73 -4.76
CA HIS A 151 14.71 -2.58 -5.24
C HIS A 151 14.71 -2.44 -6.77
N HIS A 152 14.31 -3.51 -7.46
CA HIS A 152 14.11 -3.52 -8.90
C HIS A 152 12.68 -3.90 -9.27
N VAL A 153 12.36 -3.61 -10.51
CA VAL A 153 11.15 -4.11 -11.19
C VAL A 153 11.61 -4.81 -12.46
N SER A 154 11.12 -6.03 -12.65
CA SER A 154 11.28 -6.79 -13.89
C SER A 154 9.99 -6.79 -14.71
N ILE A 155 10.12 -6.60 -16.03
CA ILE A 155 9.03 -6.74 -16.99
C ILE A 155 9.23 -8.08 -17.71
N LEU A 156 8.20 -8.93 -17.68
CA LEU A 156 8.24 -10.24 -18.32
C LEU A 156 7.30 -10.29 -19.51
N ASP A 157 7.72 -10.97 -20.56
CA ASP A 157 6.87 -11.49 -21.64
C ASP A 157 6.05 -12.67 -21.08
N GLY A 158 4.73 -12.53 -20.99
CA GLY A 158 3.85 -13.56 -20.43
C GLY A 158 3.63 -14.75 -21.34
N ASP A 159 3.93 -14.65 -22.64
CA ASP A 159 3.84 -15.76 -23.58
C ASP A 159 5.09 -16.64 -23.52
N LYS A 160 6.27 -16.04 -23.49
CA LYS A 160 7.55 -16.74 -23.40
C LYS A 160 7.99 -17.04 -21.98
N LEU A 161 7.36 -16.37 -21.00
CA LEU A 161 7.73 -16.44 -19.59
C LEU A 161 9.20 -16.08 -19.36
N GLU A 162 9.64 -14.97 -19.96
CA GLU A 162 11.03 -14.49 -19.93
C GLU A 162 11.10 -13.01 -19.62
N PRO A 163 12.11 -12.55 -18.86
CA PRO A 163 12.31 -11.14 -18.62
C PRO A 163 12.75 -10.43 -19.90
N ILE A 164 12.10 -9.31 -20.23
CA ILE A 164 12.45 -8.45 -21.37
C ILE A 164 13.10 -7.14 -20.93
N HIS A 165 12.89 -6.74 -19.67
CA HIS A 165 13.49 -5.52 -19.11
C HIS A 165 13.58 -5.61 -17.60
N ARG A 166 14.56 -4.92 -17.00
CA ARG A 166 14.72 -4.78 -15.56
C ARG A 166 15.27 -3.39 -15.24
N PHE A 167 14.68 -2.71 -14.27
CA PHE A 167 15.12 -1.36 -13.88
C PHE A 167 15.09 -1.18 -12.37
N GLN A 168 15.91 -0.26 -11.87
CA GLN A 168 15.94 0.09 -10.46
C GLN A 168 14.69 0.88 -10.09
N SER A 169 13.99 0.47 -9.06
CA SER A 169 12.80 1.13 -8.52
C SER A 169 13.13 2.02 -7.32
N ARG A 170 12.17 2.85 -6.95
CA ARG A 170 12.20 3.53 -5.65
C ARG A 170 12.07 2.51 -4.52
N TYR A 171 12.45 2.95 -3.32
CA TYR A 171 12.42 2.12 -2.11
C TYR A 171 10.99 1.66 -1.76
N ALA A 172 10.86 0.40 -1.33
CA ALA A 172 9.63 -0.18 -0.78
C ALA A 172 8.36 0.15 -1.56
N LEU A 173 8.28 -0.27 -2.83
CA LEU A 173 7.06 -0.18 -3.62
C LEU A 173 5.90 -0.87 -2.87
N HIS A 174 4.74 -0.23 -2.86
CA HIS A 174 3.60 -0.68 -2.08
C HIS A 174 2.26 -0.34 -2.75
N GLY A 175 1.23 -1.14 -2.48
CA GLY A 175 -0.13 -0.94 -3.00
C GLY A 175 -0.36 -1.46 -4.42
N GLY A 176 0.61 -2.17 -4.98
CA GLY A 176 0.58 -2.70 -6.34
C GLY A 176 0.69 -1.61 -7.43
N PRO A 177 1.22 -1.93 -8.60
CA PRO A 177 1.25 -1.03 -9.75
C PRO A 177 -0.16 -0.77 -10.27
N LYS A 178 -0.39 0.43 -10.82
CA LYS A 178 -1.65 0.85 -11.41
C LYS A 178 -1.43 1.23 -12.87
N PHE A 179 -2.21 0.65 -13.76
CA PHE A 179 -2.06 0.83 -15.20
C PHE A 179 -3.07 1.84 -15.75
N THR A 180 -2.69 2.55 -16.82
CA THR A 180 -3.66 3.24 -17.66
C THR A 180 -4.54 2.23 -18.40
N PRO A 181 -5.76 2.61 -18.84
CA PRO A 181 -6.70 1.69 -19.49
C PRO A 181 -6.17 1.00 -20.77
N ASP A 182 -5.22 1.64 -21.44
CA ASP A 182 -4.54 1.10 -22.63
C ASP A 182 -3.33 0.19 -22.30
N GLY A 183 -3.00 0.04 -21.01
CA GLY A 183 -1.85 -0.74 -20.53
C GLY A 183 -0.49 -0.14 -20.86
N ARG A 184 -0.43 1.07 -21.44
CA ARG A 184 0.83 1.71 -21.83
C ARG A 184 1.62 2.23 -20.65
N TYR A 185 0.98 2.97 -19.75
CA TYR A 185 1.65 3.52 -18.59
C TYR A 185 1.31 2.76 -17.33
N VAL A 186 2.32 2.54 -16.50
CA VAL A 186 2.16 1.99 -15.16
C VAL A 186 2.72 2.95 -14.13
N PHE A 187 2.00 3.09 -13.02
CA PHE A 187 2.37 3.95 -11.91
C PHE A 187 2.68 3.10 -10.68
N PHE A 188 3.81 3.39 -10.07
CA PHE A 188 4.27 2.76 -8.83
C PHE A 188 4.25 3.77 -7.70
N ALA A 189 3.68 3.41 -6.57
CA ALA A 189 3.82 4.16 -5.33
C ALA A 189 4.84 3.50 -4.41
N SER A 190 5.66 4.29 -3.74
CA SER A 190 6.59 3.82 -2.73
C SER A 190 6.25 4.34 -1.34
N ARG A 191 6.65 3.60 -0.31
CA ARG A 191 6.37 3.96 1.08
C ARG A 191 6.98 5.29 1.51
N ASP A 192 8.03 5.74 0.87
CA ASP A 192 8.70 7.01 1.12
C ASP A 192 8.16 8.18 0.28
N GLY A 193 6.96 8.00 -0.28
CA GLY A 193 6.18 9.06 -0.91
C GLY A 193 6.36 9.24 -2.41
N TRP A 194 7.28 8.50 -3.04
CA TRP A 194 7.51 8.63 -4.47
C TRP A 194 6.43 7.93 -5.30
N VAL A 195 6.06 8.58 -6.39
CA VAL A 195 5.26 8.02 -7.49
C VAL A 195 6.13 8.03 -8.74
N THR A 196 6.28 6.86 -9.36
CA THR A 196 7.04 6.68 -10.61
C THR A 196 6.07 6.37 -11.74
N LYS A 197 6.13 7.09 -12.85
CA LYS A 197 5.45 6.78 -14.13
C LYS A 197 6.42 6.06 -15.04
N PHE A 198 6.05 4.87 -15.50
CA PHE A 198 6.84 4.05 -16.42
C PHE A 198 6.05 3.77 -17.70
N ASP A 199 6.70 3.92 -18.86
CA ASP A 199 6.14 3.57 -20.17
C ASP A 199 6.47 2.11 -20.49
N MET A 200 5.44 1.26 -20.41
CA MET A 200 5.55 -0.18 -20.71
C MET A 200 5.91 -0.45 -22.17
N TRP A 201 5.48 0.41 -23.11
CA TRP A 201 5.77 0.23 -24.54
C TRP A 201 7.21 0.56 -24.89
N ASN A 202 7.80 1.53 -24.21
CA ASN A 202 9.17 1.98 -24.45
C ASN A 202 10.17 1.47 -23.41
N LEU A 203 9.70 0.79 -22.35
CA LEU A 203 10.51 0.27 -21.24
C LEU A 203 11.36 1.37 -20.59
N LYS A 204 10.73 2.52 -20.28
CA LYS A 204 11.39 3.71 -19.73
C LYS A 204 10.65 4.31 -18.55
N VAL A 205 11.42 4.73 -17.54
CA VAL A 205 10.90 5.64 -16.50
C VAL A 205 10.73 7.02 -17.12
N ILE A 206 9.49 7.54 -17.11
CA ILE A 206 9.11 8.80 -17.76
C ILE A 206 9.28 9.97 -16.83
N ALA A 207 8.67 9.88 -15.67
CA ALA A 207 8.68 10.93 -14.65
C ALA A 207 8.51 10.34 -13.26
N GLU A 208 8.94 11.10 -12.27
CA GLU A 208 8.79 10.77 -10.87
C GLU A 208 8.44 12.02 -10.08
N VAL A 209 7.67 11.87 -9.01
CA VAL A 209 7.35 12.95 -8.07
C VAL A 209 7.22 12.37 -6.66
N ARG A 210 7.63 13.13 -5.66
CA ARG A 210 7.43 12.77 -4.27
C ARG A 210 6.19 13.48 -3.73
N ALA A 211 5.07 12.76 -3.68
CA ALA A 211 3.76 13.30 -3.29
C ALA A 211 3.53 13.35 -1.78
N GLY A 212 4.45 12.80 -0.99
CA GLY A 212 4.36 12.77 0.48
C GLY A 212 5.66 12.26 1.11
N ILE A 213 5.64 12.06 2.41
CA ILE A 213 6.77 11.49 3.17
C ILE A 213 6.51 10.00 3.45
N ASN A 214 5.24 9.63 3.67
CA ASN A 214 4.82 8.25 3.84
C ASN A 214 3.51 8.03 3.07
N THR A 215 3.58 7.25 2.01
CA THR A 215 2.44 6.96 1.13
C THR A 215 1.94 5.53 1.34
N ARG A 216 0.62 5.36 1.35
CA ARG A 216 -0.02 4.04 1.46
C ARG A 216 -0.13 3.35 0.11
N ASN A 217 -0.76 4.00 -0.85
CA ASN A 217 -0.90 3.54 -2.23
C ASN A 217 -1.29 4.70 -3.15
N ALA A 218 -1.38 4.41 -4.45
CA ALA A 218 -1.92 5.32 -5.45
C ALA A 218 -3.02 4.62 -6.26
N ALA A 219 -3.86 5.41 -6.93
CA ALA A 219 -4.84 4.96 -7.90
C ALA A 219 -4.71 5.78 -9.18
N VAL A 220 -4.99 5.16 -10.33
CA VAL A 220 -5.04 5.81 -11.64
C VAL A 220 -6.48 5.83 -12.10
N SER A 221 -6.96 6.98 -12.57
CA SER A 221 -8.34 7.13 -13.04
C SER A 221 -8.64 6.27 -14.26
N GLY A 222 -9.91 5.86 -14.40
CA GLY A 222 -10.35 5.05 -15.52
C GLY A 222 -10.25 5.71 -16.89
N ASP A 223 -10.03 7.03 -16.96
CA ASP A 223 -9.69 7.76 -18.19
C ASP A 223 -8.18 7.97 -18.38
N GLY A 224 -7.36 7.48 -17.45
CA GLY A 224 -5.91 7.57 -17.48
C GLY A 224 -5.33 8.97 -17.25
N LYS A 225 -6.15 9.96 -16.89
CA LYS A 225 -5.72 11.37 -16.81
C LYS A 225 -5.27 11.83 -15.44
N TRP A 226 -5.62 11.09 -14.38
CA TRP A 226 -5.42 11.48 -13.01
C TRP A 226 -4.77 10.38 -12.19
N VAL A 227 -3.98 10.77 -11.21
CA VAL A 227 -3.39 9.88 -10.21
C VAL A 227 -3.71 10.42 -8.82
N ALA A 228 -4.40 9.63 -8.02
CA ALA A 228 -4.67 9.93 -6.62
C ALA A 228 -3.65 9.22 -5.73
N VAL A 229 -3.04 9.93 -4.78
CA VAL A 229 -1.99 9.41 -3.89
C VAL A 229 -2.43 9.53 -2.45
N ALA A 230 -2.59 8.38 -1.80
CA ALA A 230 -3.02 8.27 -0.41
C ALA A 230 -1.84 8.37 0.54
N ASN A 231 -1.77 9.43 1.34
CA ASN A 231 -0.67 9.67 2.26
C ASN A 231 -1.03 9.36 3.72
N TYR A 232 -0.07 8.74 4.43
CA TYR A 232 -0.06 8.65 5.87
C TYR A 232 0.62 9.88 6.49
N LEU A 233 1.58 10.49 5.76
CA LEU A 233 2.29 11.68 6.19
C LEU A 233 2.70 12.52 4.96
N PRO A 234 2.30 13.79 4.90
CA PRO A 234 1.23 14.44 5.67
C PRO A 234 -0.14 13.74 5.49
N HIS A 235 -1.09 13.99 6.38
CA HIS A 235 -2.47 13.49 6.27
C HIS A 235 -3.17 14.17 5.08
N SER A 236 -2.99 13.59 3.90
CA SER A 236 -3.47 14.19 2.64
C SER A 236 -3.81 13.15 1.59
N LEU A 237 -4.73 13.52 0.71
CA LEU A 237 -4.93 12.87 -0.58
C LEU A 237 -4.44 13.85 -1.66
N VAL A 238 -3.42 13.46 -2.40
CA VAL A 238 -2.81 14.30 -3.44
C VAL A 238 -3.32 13.85 -4.80
N ILE A 239 -3.78 14.79 -5.62
CA ILE A 239 -4.19 14.54 -7.00
C ILE A 239 -3.13 15.11 -7.94
N LEU A 240 -2.63 14.26 -8.80
CA LEU A 240 -1.69 14.59 -9.88
C LEU A 240 -2.39 14.40 -11.22
N ASP A 241 -1.92 15.08 -12.26
CA ASP A 241 -2.28 14.71 -13.63
C ASP A 241 -1.49 13.48 -14.12
N ALA A 242 -1.79 13.01 -15.31
CA ALA A 242 -1.14 11.86 -15.92
C ALA A 242 0.38 12.04 -16.14
N ASP A 243 0.89 13.25 -16.13
CA ASP A 243 2.32 13.56 -16.26
C ASP A 243 2.98 13.88 -14.92
N LEU A 244 2.30 13.54 -13.83
CA LEU A 244 2.73 13.74 -12.44
C LEU A 244 2.93 15.22 -12.07
N ASN A 245 2.22 16.14 -12.71
CA ASN A 245 2.12 17.51 -12.22
C ASN A 245 1.12 17.56 -11.07
N LEU A 246 1.45 18.34 -10.04
CA LEU A 246 0.53 18.56 -8.93
C LEU A 246 -0.69 19.35 -9.38
N THR A 247 -1.87 18.76 -9.21
CA THR A 247 -3.16 19.39 -9.50
C THR A 247 -3.82 19.90 -8.21
N LYS A 248 -3.86 19.05 -7.18
CA LYS A 248 -4.55 19.41 -5.93
C LYS A 248 -4.01 18.63 -4.73
N ILE A 249 -3.97 19.31 -3.59
CA ILE A 249 -3.76 18.69 -2.29
C ILE A 249 -5.07 18.80 -1.51
N LEU A 250 -5.60 17.68 -1.06
CA LEU A 250 -6.76 17.61 -0.17
C LEU A 250 -6.27 17.24 1.24
N PRO A 251 -6.18 18.21 2.16
CA PRO A 251 -5.92 17.91 3.57
C PRO A 251 -7.04 17.04 4.11
N VAL A 252 -6.68 15.92 4.73
CA VAL A 252 -7.68 14.96 5.23
C VAL A 252 -8.00 15.26 6.68
N MET A 253 -9.19 15.83 6.88
CA MET A 253 -9.75 16.20 8.18
C MET A 253 -11.15 15.63 8.31
N ASP A 254 -11.63 15.42 9.53
CA ASP A 254 -13.04 15.14 9.79
C ASP A 254 -13.94 16.30 9.29
N LYS A 255 -15.24 16.08 9.29
CA LYS A 255 -16.22 17.09 8.83
C LYS A 255 -16.14 18.42 9.60
N ASP A 256 -15.69 18.38 10.84
CA ASP A 256 -15.60 19.55 11.73
C ASP A 256 -14.22 20.23 11.66
N GLY A 257 -13.28 19.69 10.91
CA GLY A 257 -11.91 20.19 10.76
C GLY A 257 -11.06 20.04 12.04
N LYS A 258 -11.42 19.12 12.94
CA LYS A 258 -10.76 18.97 14.26
C LYS A 258 -9.76 17.82 14.29
N VAL A 259 -10.04 16.73 13.58
CA VAL A 259 -9.24 15.51 13.59
C VAL A 259 -8.70 15.25 12.19
N SER A 260 -7.39 15.22 12.05
CA SER A 260 -6.76 14.83 10.77
C SER A 260 -6.63 13.31 10.68
N SER A 261 -6.66 12.78 9.46
CA SER A 261 -6.60 11.35 9.22
C SER A 261 -5.60 10.98 8.14
N ARG A 262 -4.92 9.86 8.37
CA ARG A 262 -4.24 9.11 7.32
C ARG A 262 -5.25 8.57 6.32
N VAL A 263 -4.84 8.44 5.06
CA VAL A 263 -5.65 7.76 4.04
C VAL A 263 -5.24 6.29 3.98
N SER A 264 -6.11 5.39 4.43
CA SER A 264 -5.78 3.96 4.54
C SER A 264 -5.75 3.22 3.22
N ALA A 265 -6.54 3.66 2.24
CA ALA A 265 -6.56 3.13 0.88
C ALA A 265 -7.19 4.16 -0.07
N VAL A 266 -6.76 4.15 -1.33
CA VAL A 266 -7.45 4.85 -2.43
C VAL A 266 -7.50 3.94 -3.65
N TYR A 267 -8.68 3.82 -4.27
CA TYR A 267 -8.89 3.02 -5.47
C TYR A 267 -9.76 3.78 -6.48
N ASP A 268 -9.58 3.42 -7.75
CA ASP A 268 -10.38 3.97 -8.84
C ASP A 268 -11.73 3.22 -8.97
N ALA A 269 -12.78 3.99 -9.07
CA ALA A 269 -14.12 3.55 -9.42
C ALA A 269 -14.49 4.09 -10.81
N SER A 270 -13.88 3.54 -11.87
CA SER A 270 -14.03 4.02 -13.25
C SER A 270 -15.46 4.21 -13.69
N PRO A 271 -16.43 3.28 -13.42
CA PRO A 271 -17.82 3.47 -13.82
C PRO A 271 -18.47 4.70 -13.19
N ARG A 272 -17.95 5.13 -12.03
CA ARG A 272 -18.42 6.31 -11.31
C ARG A 272 -17.62 7.57 -11.65
N GLN A 273 -16.55 7.43 -12.43
CA GLN A 273 -15.58 8.49 -12.70
C GLN A 273 -15.06 9.15 -11.40
N SER A 274 -14.70 8.33 -10.42
CA SER A 274 -14.33 8.78 -9.09
C SER A 274 -13.20 7.95 -8.50
N PHE A 275 -12.39 8.57 -7.66
CA PHE A 275 -11.58 7.87 -6.68
C PHE A 275 -12.36 7.68 -5.39
N VAL A 276 -12.23 6.52 -4.78
CA VAL A 276 -12.79 6.25 -3.44
C VAL A 276 -11.65 6.06 -2.47
N ALA A 277 -11.68 6.78 -1.36
CA ALA A 277 -10.63 6.77 -0.33
C ALA A 277 -11.22 6.45 1.05
N ALA A 278 -10.64 5.47 1.73
CA ALA A 278 -10.95 5.14 3.10
C ALA A 278 -10.03 5.89 4.07
N LEU A 279 -10.59 6.42 5.16
CA LEU A 279 -9.85 7.19 6.15
C LEU A 279 -9.56 6.34 7.38
N LYS A 280 -8.29 6.35 7.81
CA LYS A 280 -7.83 5.45 8.88
C LYS A 280 -8.21 5.90 10.29
N ASP A 281 -8.21 7.21 10.52
CA ASP A 281 -8.32 7.81 11.85
C ASP A 281 -9.64 8.59 12.02
N VAL A 282 -10.47 8.60 10.99
CA VAL A 282 -11.79 9.22 10.96
C VAL A 282 -12.77 8.21 10.33
N LYS A 283 -13.97 8.13 10.85
CA LYS A 283 -15.01 7.20 10.39
C LYS A 283 -15.70 7.75 9.13
N GLU A 284 -14.94 7.87 8.05
CA GLU A 284 -15.43 8.38 6.76
C GLU A 284 -14.82 7.63 5.59
N VAL A 285 -15.60 7.58 4.51
CA VAL A 285 -15.13 7.29 3.14
C VAL A 285 -15.34 8.54 2.31
N TRP A 286 -14.36 8.88 1.50
CA TRP A 286 -14.42 9.97 0.54
C TRP A 286 -14.55 9.44 -0.87
N GLU A 287 -15.50 9.97 -1.64
CA GLU A 287 -15.58 9.81 -3.08
C GLU A 287 -15.17 11.12 -3.74
N VAL A 288 -14.12 11.10 -4.57
CA VAL A 288 -13.55 12.27 -5.23
C VAL A 288 -13.73 12.12 -6.72
N SER A 289 -14.73 12.81 -7.29
CA SER A 289 -15.03 12.71 -8.71
C SER A 289 -13.96 13.41 -9.55
N TYR A 290 -13.49 12.73 -10.60
CA TYR A 290 -12.66 13.33 -11.66
C TYR A 290 -13.47 13.65 -12.93
N ASN A 291 -14.81 13.56 -12.86
CA ASN A 291 -15.70 14.06 -13.90
C ASN A 291 -15.78 15.60 -13.82
N PRO A 292 -15.36 16.35 -14.85
CA PRO A 292 -15.43 17.82 -14.85
C PRO A 292 -16.86 18.37 -14.71
N LYS A 293 -17.87 17.52 -14.98
CA LYS A 293 -19.29 17.86 -14.88
C LYS A 293 -19.95 17.29 -13.61
N ALA A 294 -19.13 16.88 -12.62
CA ALA A 294 -19.67 16.35 -11.37
C ALA A 294 -20.56 17.40 -10.68
N ASP A 295 -21.68 16.94 -10.15
CA ASP A 295 -22.62 17.78 -9.41
C ASP A 295 -21.96 18.43 -8.21
N ASP A 296 -22.39 19.65 -7.87
CA ASP A 296 -21.88 20.36 -6.70
C ASP A 296 -22.25 19.63 -5.41
N ILE A 297 -21.34 19.67 -4.47
CA ILE A 297 -21.45 19.02 -3.16
C ILE A 297 -22.02 20.04 -2.15
N ALA A 298 -23.06 19.65 -1.44
CA ALA A 298 -23.57 20.42 -0.30
C ALA A 298 -22.54 20.46 0.83
N ALA A 299 -22.04 21.63 1.16
CA ALA A 299 -20.92 21.83 2.10
C ALA A 299 -21.35 22.57 3.39
N GLY A 300 -22.63 22.65 3.67
CA GLY A 300 -23.18 23.33 4.84
C GLY A 300 -24.69 23.22 4.93
N MET A 301 -25.32 24.14 5.62
CA MET A 301 -26.79 24.19 5.70
C MET A 301 -27.35 24.51 4.32
N ILE A 302 -28.32 23.73 3.90
CA ILE A 302 -29.06 23.91 2.64
C ILE A 302 -30.48 24.29 3.02
N HIS A 303 -30.93 25.44 2.56
CA HIS A 303 -32.31 25.92 2.75
C HIS A 303 -33.21 25.40 1.65
N ASP A 304 -32.74 25.37 0.41
CA ASP A 304 -33.47 24.85 -0.72
C ASP A 304 -32.51 24.28 -1.78
N PHE A 305 -32.67 23.00 -2.10
CA PHE A 305 -31.87 22.32 -3.14
C PHE A 305 -32.26 22.76 -4.55
N LYS A 306 -33.54 23.03 -4.81
CA LYS A 306 -34.04 23.41 -6.13
C LYS A 306 -33.51 24.80 -6.55
N TYR A 307 -33.51 25.74 -5.61
CA TYR A 307 -33.02 27.11 -5.87
C TYR A 307 -31.56 27.29 -5.46
N ARG A 308 -30.89 26.19 -5.01
CA ARG A 308 -29.48 26.19 -4.57
C ARG A 308 -29.21 27.20 -3.45
N GLU A 309 -30.16 27.37 -2.55
CA GLU A 309 -30.02 28.21 -1.37
C GLU A 309 -29.22 27.48 -0.30
N GLY A 310 -27.92 27.75 -0.24
CA GLY A 310 -27.00 27.12 0.69
C GLY A 310 -25.56 27.18 0.27
N LYS A 311 -24.68 26.53 1.02
CA LYS A 311 -23.25 26.46 0.72
C LYS A 311 -22.96 25.20 -0.11
N PHE A 312 -22.52 25.41 -1.34
CA PHE A 312 -22.09 24.36 -2.26
C PHE A 312 -20.61 24.55 -2.63
N ILE A 313 -19.93 23.45 -2.90
CA ILE A 313 -18.58 23.42 -3.48
C ILE A 313 -18.63 22.60 -4.77
N PRO A 314 -17.78 22.88 -5.77
CA PRO A 314 -17.71 22.06 -6.97
C PRO A 314 -17.48 20.59 -6.64
N GLY A 315 -18.15 19.67 -7.35
CA GLY A 315 -17.94 18.24 -7.18
C GLY A 315 -16.60 17.75 -7.76
N PHE A 316 -16.13 18.40 -8.83
CA PHE A 316 -14.88 18.03 -9.48
C PHE A 316 -13.67 18.19 -8.54
N LEU A 317 -12.96 17.08 -8.32
CA LEU A 317 -11.80 16.94 -7.45
C LEU A 317 -12.00 17.45 -6.02
N ASN A 318 -13.23 17.36 -5.50
CA ASN A 318 -13.55 17.61 -4.10
C ASN A 318 -14.22 16.39 -3.47
N PRO A 319 -14.03 16.15 -2.17
CA PRO A 319 -14.52 14.94 -1.54
C PRO A 319 -16.03 15.03 -1.24
N GLN A 320 -16.80 14.12 -1.82
CA GLN A 320 -18.12 13.74 -1.32
C GLN A 320 -17.91 12.80 -0.14
N ARG A 321 -18.38 13.19 1.05
CA ARG A 321 -18.14 12.48 2.30
C ARG A 321 -19.27 11.52 2.64
N THR A 322 -18.92 10.30 3.05
CA THR A 322 -19.82 9.33 3.64
C THR A 322 -19.41 9.05 5.07
N GLN A 323 -20.30 9.35 6.03
CA GLN A 323 -20.07 9.07 7.45
C GLN A 323 -20.30 7.59 7.72
N LEU A 324 -19.45 6.98 8.54
CA LEU A 324 -19.50 5.59 8.92
C LEU A 324 -19.70 5.44 10.43
N ASP A 325 -20.20 4.27 10.83
CA ASP A 325 -20.28 3.90 12.26
C ASP A 325 -18.93 3.46 12.81
N ASP A 326 -18.03 2.98 11.93
CA ASP A 326 -16.74 2.47 12.29
C ASP A 326 -15.65 2.84 11.27
N TYR A 327 -14.38 2.67 11.63
CA TYR A 327 -13.23 2.91 10.75
C TYR A 327 -13.21 1.92 9.59
N LEU A 328 -12.72 2.35 8.44
CA LEU A 328 -12.48 1.51 7.28
C LEU A 328 -10.99 1.54 6.93
N ASP A 329 -10.32 0.38 6.94
CA ASP A 329 -8.89 0.33 6.71
C ASP A 329 -8.51 0.01 5.25
N ASP A 330 -9.18 -0.97 4.67
CA ASP A 330 -9.02 -1.38 3.28
C ASP A 330 -10.36 -1.93 2.78
N PHE A 331 -10.60 -1.93 1.48
CA PHE A 331 -11.91 -2.29 0.95
C PHE A 331 -11.83 -2.93 -0.44
N TYR A 332 -12.92 -3.55 -0.82
CA TYR A 332 -13.18 -4.19 -2.10
C TYR A 332 -14.47 -3.63 -2.69
N PHE A 333 -14.50 -3.35 -4.00
CA PHE A 333 -15.72 -2.93 -4.68
C PHE A 333 -16.58 -4.12 -5.08
N THR A 334 -17.91 -3.94 -5.02
CA THR A 334 -18.83 -4.79 -5.78
C THR A 334 -18.65 -4.57 -7.28
N GLN A 335 -19.15 -5.49 -8.11
CA GLN A 335 -19.03 -5.38 -9.57
C GLN A 335 -19.72 -4.13 -10.14
N GLY A 336 -20.78 -3.65 -9.48
CA GLY A 336 -21.48 -2.40 -9.84
C GLY A 336 -20.75 -1.12 -9.45
N TYR A 337 -19.72 -1.22 -8.59
CA TYR A 337 -19.04 -0.06 -8.01
C TYR A 337 -19.94 0.89 -7.22
N ASP A 338 -21.14 0.46 -6.87
CA ASP A 338 -22.08 1.17 -6.00
C ASP A 338 -21.87 0.88 -4.52
N GLU A 339 -21.10 -0.19 -4.21
CA GLU A 339 -20.83 -0.59 -2.85
C GLU A 339 -19.37 -0.95 -2.62
N VAL A 340 -18.92 -0.74 -1.40
CA VAL A 340 -17.59 -1.16 -0.92
C VAL A 340 -17.73 -2.05 0.32
N MET A 341 -16.96 -3.12 0.34
CA MET A 341 -16.80 -4.02 1.49
C MET A 341 -15.45 -3.75 2.14
N GLY A 342 -15.42 -3.35 3.38
CA GLY A 342 -14.17 -2.99 4.04
C GLY A 342 -14.00 -3.58 5.42
N ALA A 343 -12.74 -3.89 5.77
CA ALA A 343 -12.39 -4.36 7.09
C ALA A 343 -12.36 -3.21 8.10
N SER A 344 -13.01 -3.42 9.25
CA SER A 344 -12.86 -2.58 10.42
C SER A 344 -11.71 -3.08 11.28
N ARG A 345 -10.80 -2.19 11.64
CA ARG A 345 -9.66 -2.53 12.51
C ARG A 345 -9.83 -1.87 13.88
N ASN A 346 -10.93 -2.21 14.54
CA ASN A 346 -11.13 -1.77 15.92
C ASN A 346 -10.38 -2.69 16.88
N ASP A 347 -9.70 -2.09 17.86
CA ASP A 347 -9.13 -2.78 19.04
C ASP A 347 -10.22 -3.28 20.01
N THR A 348 -11.47 -2.99 19.73
CA THR A 348 -12.60 -3.48 20.53
C THR A 348 -12.95 -4.91 20.07
N LYS A 349 -13.22 -5.79 21.03
CA LYS A 349 -13.67 -7.18 20.84
C LYS A 349 -15.08 -7.29 20.21
N SER A 350 -15.36 -6.47 19.21
CA SER A 350 -16.59 -6.52 18.42
C SER A 350 -16.55 -7.77 17.54
N SER A 351 -17.65 -8.51 17.45
CA SER A 351 -17.84 -9.60 16.49
C SER A 351 -17.91 -9.09 15.04
N VAL A 352 -18.06 -7.79 14.83
CA VAL A 352 -18.13 -7.15 13.53
C VAL A 352 -16.73 -6.76 13.10
N SER A 353 -16.19 -7.46 12.10
CA SER A 353 -14.84 -7.24 11.57
C SER A 353 -14.82 -6.51 10.21
N GLY A 354 -16.00 -6.21 9.67
CA GLY A 354 -16.14 -5.47 8.42
C GLY A 354 -17.52 -4.89 8.23
N GLN A 355 -17.64 -4.01 7.24
CA GLN A 355 -18.89 -3.33 6.90
C GLN A 355 -19.03 -3.20 5.39
N VAL A 356 -20.28 -3.11 4.93
CA VAL A 356 -20.65 -2.78 3.56
C VAL A 356 -21.23 -1.40 3.53
N VAL A 357 -20.72 -0.55 2.66
CA VAL A 357 -21.13 0.84 2.48
C VAL A 357 -21.65 1.03 1.08
N ASN A 358 -22.88 1.50 0.94
CA ASN A 358 -23.43 1.90 -0.34
C ASN A 358 -23.05 3.36 -0.63
N LEU A 359 -22.36 3.59 -1.74
CA LEU A 359 -21.80 4.89 -2.11
C LEU A 359 -22.87 5.86 -2.62
N ASP A 360 -23.96 5.36 -3.21
CA ASP A 360 -25.07 6.21 -3.68
C ASP A 360 -25.94 6.66 -2.52
N ALA A 361 -26.33 5.72 -1.66
CA ALA A 361 -27.06 6.02 -0.44
C ALA A 361 -26.21 6.71 0.63
N ARG A 362 -24.88 6.67 0.50
CA ARG A 362 -23.87 7.24 1.42
C ARG A 362 -24.09 6.80 2.85
N LYS A 363 -24.23 5.50 3.04
CA LYS A 363 -24.43 4.89 4.36
C LYS A 363 -23.98 3.44 4.40
N LYS A 364 -23.68 2.97 5.58
CA LYS A 364 -23.53 1.54 5.85
C LYS A 364 -24.87 0.83 5.60
N ILE A 365 -24.83 -0.30 4.91
CA ILE A 365 -26.00 -1.13 4.60
C ILE A 365 -25.96 -2.51 5.25
N ALA A 366 -24.75 -3.01 5.61
CA ALA A 366 -24.59 -4.28 6.29
C ALA A 366 -23.32 -4.34 7.15
N ASP A 367 -23.34 -5.21 8.13
CA ASP A 367 -22.17 -5.64 8.89
C ASP A 367 -21.69 -6.99 8.35
N LEU A 368 -20.36 -7.17 8.32
CA LEU A 368 -19.71 -8.42 7.96
C LEU A 368 -19.21 -9.11 9.23
N GLU A 369 -19.86 -10.20 9.59
CA GLU A 369 -19.46 -11.05 10.71
C GLU A 369 -18.40 -12.05 10.24
N LEU A 370 -17.13 -11.64 10.25
CA LEU A 370 -16.00 -12.44 9.81
C LEU A 370 -15.06 -12.72 11.00
N PRO A 371 -14.52 -13.91 11.12
CA PRO A 371 -13.58 -14.23 12.20
C PRO A 371 -12.25 -13.50 11.99
N GLY A 372 -11.54 -13.28 13.08
CA GLY A 372 -10.16 -12.79 13.08
C GLY A 372 -9.99 -11.44 12.37
N MET A 373 -9.05 -11.37 11.44
CA MET A 373 -8.70 -10.17 10.68
C MET A 373 -8.79 -10.42 9.16
N PRO A 374 -9.96 -10.21 8.54
CA PRO A 374 -10.12 -10.42 7.11
C PRO A 374 -9.31 -9.41 6.31
N HIS A 375 -8.78 -9.82 5.15
CA HIS A 375 -8.04 -8.97 4.22
C HIS A 375 -8.85 -8.74 2.94
N LEU A 376 -9.94 -7.98 3.06
CA LEU A 376 -10.92 -7.78 1.99
C LEU A 376 -10.31 -7.20 0.71
N GLY A 377 -9.38 -6.26 0.82
CA GLY A 377 -8.68 -5.68 -0.33
C GLY A 377 -7.85 -6.68 -1.17
N SER A 378 -7.53 -7.86 -0.64
CA SER A 378 -6.90 -8.96 -1.39
C SER A 378 -7.88 -10.09 -1.73
N GLY A 379 -9.16 -9.90 -1.47
CA GLY A 379 -10.19 -10.85 -1.83
C GLY A 379 -10.45 -10.90 -3.33
N ILE A 380 -11.16 -11.91 -3.75
CA ILE A 380 -11.56 -12.14 -5.14
C ILE A 380 -13.02 -12.55 -5.21
N SER A 381 -13.68 -12.28 -6.33
CA SER A 381 -15.06 -12.68 -6.55
C SER A 381 -15.21 -13.57 -7.78
N TRP A 382 -16.24 -14.40 -7.79
CA TRP A 382 -16.64 -15.21 -8.94
C TRP A 382 -18.12 -15.60 -8.85
N GLN A 383 -18.64 -16.16 -9.96
CA GLN A 383 -20.00 -16.70 -10.00
C GLN A 383 -20.04 -18.12 -9.40
N TRP A 384 -20.92 -18.33 -8.41
CA TRP A 384 -21.14 -19.61 -7.75
C TRP A 384 -22.63 -19.88 -7.63
N GLN A 385 -23.12 -20.97 -8.24
CA GLN A 385 -24.54 -21.37 -8.20
C GLN A 385 -25.53 -20.23 -8.52
N GLY A 386 -25.19 -19.42 -9.53
CA GLY A 386 -26.02 -18.28 -9.95
C GLY A 386 -25.95 -17.03 -9.07
N LYS A 387 -25.02 -17.00 -8.13
CA LYS A 387 -24.77 -15.86 -7.23
C LYS A 387 -23.33 -15.38 -7.36
N THR A 388 -23.11 -14.10 -7.15
CA THR A 388 -21.75 -13.60 -6.96
C THR A 388 -21.31 -13.83 -5.53
N VAL A 389 -20.18 -14.51 -5.36
CA VAL A 389 -19.52 -14.68 -4.06
C VAL A 389 -18.16 -13.98 -4.05
N MET A 390 -17.76 -13.53 -2.87
CA MET A 390 -16.45 -12.97 -2.60
C MET A 390 -15.72 -13.82 -1.57
N ALA A 391 -14.49 -14.19 -1.85
CA ALA A 391 -13.62 -14.90 -0.92
C ALA A 391 -12.55 -13.97 -0.37
N THR A 392 -12.31 -14.01 0.93
CA THR A 392 -11.29 -13.21 1.61
C THR A 392 -10.39 -14.07 2.48
N PRO A 393 -9.05 -13.88 2.40
CA PRO A 393 -8.12 -14.50 3.33
C PRO A 393 -8.15 -13.82 4.70
N ASN A 394 -7.63 -14.50 5.71
CA ASN A 394 -7.53 -14.00 7.07
C ASN A 394 -6.05 -13.88 7.49
N LEU A 395 -5.69 -12.74 8.08
CA LEU A 395 -4.31 -12.42 8.46
C LEU A 395 -3.87 -13.08 9.78
N ASN A 396 -4.83 -13.47 10.61
CA ASN A 396 -4.56 -14.05 11.95
C ASN A 396 -4.87 -15.53 12.02
N GLU A 397 -5.73 -16.03 11.14
CA GLU A 397 -6.21 -17.41 11.17
C GLU A 397 -6.05 -18.10 9.82
N GLY A 398 -5.80 -19.40 9.84
CA GLY A 398 -5.78 -20.23 8.62
C GLY A 398 -7.19 -20.46 8.08
N LEU A 399 -7.80 -19.41 7.54
CA LEU A 399 -9.21 -19.42 7.16
C LEU A 399 -9.47 -18.54 5.94
N ILE A 400 -10.34 -19.02 5.05
CA ILE A 400 -10.95 -18.24 3.97
C ILE A 400 -12.45 -18.15 4.26
N SER A 401 -13.00 -16.96 4.24
CA SER A 401 -14.45 -16.73 4.32
C SER A 401 -15.00 -16.48 2.93
N ILE A 402 -16.06 -17.19 2.56
CA ILE A 402 -16.83 -17.01 1.32
C ILE A 402 -18.11 -16.28 1.67
N ILE A 403 -18.34 -15.12 1.05
CA ILE A 403 -19.42 -14.18 1.35
C ILE A 403 -20.35 -14.11 0.13
N ASP A 404 -21.64 -14.30 0.32
CA ASP A 404 -22.67 -14.00 -0.69
C ASP A 404 -22.81 -12.48 -0.81
N MET A 405 -22.52 -11.91 -1.98
CA MET A 405 -22.49 -10.47 -2.20
C MET A 405 -23.87 -9.82 -2.37
N GLN A 406 -24.96 -10.58 -2.27
CA GLN A 406 -26.33 -10.02 -2.22
C GLN A 406 -26.86 -9.95 -0.79
N THR A 407 -26.56 -10.99 0.00
CA THR A 407 -27.07 -11.10 1.38
C THR A 407 -26.07 -10.66 2.43
N TRP A 408 -24.80 -10.47 2.05
CA TRP A 408 -23.66 -10.11 2.92
C TRP A 408 -23.37 -11.15 4.00
N LYS A 409 -23.87 -12.38 3.83
CA LYS A 409 -23.67 -13.48 4.78
C LYS A 409 -22.57 -14.40 4.31
N THR A 410 -21.82 -14.92 5.28
CA THR A 410 -20.83 -15.97 5.04
C THR A 410 -21.56 -17.27 4.68
N VAL A 411 -21.33 -17.77 3.46
CA VAL A 411 -21.91 -19.03 2.98
C VAL A 411 -21.03 -20.23 3.29
N LYS A 412 -19.71 -20.01 3.42
CA LYS A 412 -18.75 -21.06 3.78
C LYS A 412 -17.49 -20.48 4.39
N GLN A 413 -16.90 -21.26 5.31
CA GLN A 413 -15.56 -21.04 5.82
C GLN A 413 -14.67 -22.23 5.47
N ILE A 414 -13.51 -21.97 4.90
CA ILE A 414 -12.58 -22.99 4.41
C ILE A 414 -11.30 -22.91 5.21
N LYS A 415 -10.93 -23.98 5.89
CA LYS A 415 -9.65 -24.07 6.62
C LYS A 415 -8.48 -24.18 5.65
N THR A 416 -7.44 -23.40 5.90
CA THR A 416 -6.15 -23.45 5.20
C THR A 416 -5.03 -23.89 6.14
N ARG A 417 -3.81 -24.02 5.62
CA ARG A 417 -2.64 -24.42 6.42
C ARG A 417 -2.20 -23.39 7.45
N GLY A 418 -2.59 -22.14 7.25
CA GLY A 418 -2.26 -21.04 8.14
C GLY A 418 -2.76 -19.70 7.60
N PRO A 419 -2.58 -18.62 8.36
CA PRO A 419 -2.98 -17.27 7.96
C PRO A 419 -2.36 -16.89 6.61
N GLY A 420 -3.20 -16.33 5.72
CA GLY A 420 -2.83 -15.93 4.36
C GLY A 420 -3.01 -14.45 4.12
N PHE A 421 -2.44 -13.95 3.03
CA PHE A 421 -2.49 -12.55 2.66
C PHE A 421 -3.14 -12.33 1.29
N PHE A 422 -2.82 -13.18 0.31
CA PHE A 422 -3.27 -13.02 -1.07
C PHE A 422 -4.16 -14.17 -1.53
N MET A 423 -5.18 -13.81 -2.30
CA MET A 423 -5.95 -14.75 -3.10
C MET A 423 -5.91 -14.33 -4.58
N ARG A 424 -5.93 -15.31 -5.47
CA ARG A 424 -6.06 -15.10 -6.91
C ARG A 424 -6.79 -16.24 -7.56
N SER A 425 -7.48 -15.89 -8.65
CA SER A 425 -8.04 -16.82 -9.61
C SER A 425 -7.99 -16.17 -10.99
N HIS A 426 -8.56 -16.83 -11.95
CA HIS A 426 -8.80 -16.35 -13.31
C HIS A 426 -10.14 -16.87 -13.79
N GLU A 427 -10.80 -16.19 -14.74
CA GLU A 427 -12.08 -16.65 -15.31
C GLU A 427 -11.95 -18.04 -15.93
N ASN A 428 -10.81 -18.33 -16.58
CA ASN A 428 -10.50 -19.62 -17.19
C ASN A 428 -9.89 -20.65 -16.22
N SER A 429 -9.72 -20.30 -14.93
CA SER A 429 -9.20 -21.23 -13.92
C SER A 429 -10.33 -21.84 -13.12
N ARG A 430 -10.28 -23.16 -12.96
CA ARG A 430 -11.15 -23.91 -12.04
C ARG A 430 -10.88 -23.54 -10.57
N TYR A 431 -9.66 -23.12 -10.25
CA TYR A 431 -9.19 -22.98 -8.88
C TYR A 431 -9.01 -21.52 -8.47
N ALA A 432 -9.38 -21.24 -7.22
CA ALA A 432 -8.90 -20.08 -6.49
C ALA A 432 -7.68 -20.49 -5.67
N TRP A 433 -6.62 -19.71 -5.74
CA TRP A 433 -5.34 -19.96 -5.08
C TRP A 433 -5.17 -18.99 -3.92
N THR A 434 -4.72 -19.50 -2.77
CA THR A 434 -4.42 -18.66 -1.59
C THR A 434 -3.10 -19.08 -0.96
N ASP A 435 -2.36 -18.12 -0.42
CA ASP A 435 -1.14 -18.40 0.33
C ASP A 435 -1.42 -18.62 1.84
N SER A 436 -0.39 -19.05 2.54
CA SER A 436 -0.32 -19.11 4.00
C SER A 436 0.89 -18.34 4.52
N MET A 437 1.29 -17.25 3.83
CA MET A 437 2.56 -16.57 4.04
C MET A 437 2.72 -15.92 5.43
N MET A 438 1.61 -15.68 6.12
CA MET A 438 1.62 -15.15 7.48
C MET A 438 1.85 -16.24 8.54
N SER A 439 1.85 -17.51 8.14
CA SER A 439 2.10 -18.65 9.04
C SER A 439 3.61 -18.87 9.25
N PRO A 440 4.07 -18.98 10.49
CA PRO A 440 5.48 -19.32 10.75
C PRO A 440 5.85 -20.75 10.33
N THR A 441 4.88 -21.66 10.22
CA THR A 441 5.09 -23.09 9.95
C THR A 441 4.60 -23.58 8.60
N ALA A 442 3.76 -22.80 7.89
CA ALA A 442 3.16 -23.19 6.62
C ALA A 442 3.29 -22.11 5.52
N LYS A 443 4.19 -21.14 5.70
CA LYS A 443 4.44 -20.06 4.73
C LYS A 443 4.92 -20.58 3.36
N ASP A 444 5.30 -21.82 3.27
CA ASP A 444 5.78 -22.52 2.08
C ASP A 444 4.65 -23.14 1.23
N THR A 445 3.39 -22.87 1.56
CA THR A 445 2.25 -23.60 0.98
C THR A 445 1.23 -22.66 0.35
N LEU A 446 0.86 -22.94 -0.88
CA LEU A 446 -0.35 -22.44 -1.53
C LEU A 446 -1.44 -23.51 -1.44
N THR A 447 -2.65 -23.10 -1.07
CA THR A 447 -3.85 -23.95 -1.07
C THR A 447 -4.73 -23.60 -2.26
N LEU A 448 -5.19 -24.61 -2.99
CA LEU A 448 -6.09 -24.48 -4.12
C LEU A 448 -7.50 -24.90 -3.71
N ILE A 449 -8.45 -24.03 -3.98
CA ILE A 449 -9.87 -24.18 -3.68
C ILE A 449 -10.60 -24.33 -5.01
N ASP A 450 -11.39 -25.39 -5.15
CA ASP A 450 -12.27 -25.57 -6.31
C ASP A 450 -13.43 -24.56 -6.22
N LYS A 451 -13.58 -23.71 -7.23
CA LYS A 451 -14.57 -22.63 -7.27
C LYS A 451 -16.02 -23.16 -7.30
N ALA A 452 -16.25 -24.35 -7.82
CA ALA A 452 -17.59 -24.92 -7.93
C ALA A 452 -18.04 -25.59 -6.63
N THR A 453 -17.15 -26.33 -5.96
CA THR A 453 -17.48 -27.06 -4.73
C THR A 453 -17.15 -26.29 -3.46
N LEU A 454 -16.33 -25.26 -3.54
CA LEU A 454 -15.77 -24.51 -2.43
C LEU A 454 -14.97 -25.40 -1.46
N GLU A 455 -14.29 -26.44 -1.97
CA GLU A 455 -13.46 -27.34 -1.18
C GLU A 455 -11.98 -27.14 -1.50
N PRO A 456 -11.08 -27.27 -0.51
CA PRO A 456 -9.65 -27.34 -0.77
C PRO A 456 -9.34 -28.68 -1.44
N VAL A 457 -8.73 -28.64 -2.63
CA VAL A 457 -8.52 -29.84 -3.46
C VAL A 457 -7.06 -30.18 -3.69
N ALA A 458 -6.16 -29.21 -3.58
CA ALA A 458 -4.75 -29.42 -3.80
C ALA A 458 -3.88 -28.42 -3.03
N GLN A 459 -2.60 -28.72 -2.94
CA GLN A 459 -1.58 -27.83 -2.39
C GLN A 459 -0.33 -27.85 -3.29
N VAL A 460 0.29 -26.68 -3.40
CA VAL A 460 1.62 -26.52 -4.01
C VAL A 460 2.57 -26.02 -2.92
N ARG A 461 3.77 -26.59 -2.87
CA ARG A 461 4.72 -26.28 -1.79
C ARG A 461 6.12 -25.96 -2.31
N GLU A 462 6.78 -25.04 -1.60
CA GLU A 462 8.21 -24.72 -1.73
C GLU A 462 8.88 -24.89 -0.35
N PRO A 463 9.30 -26.11 0.02
CA PRO A 463 9.70 -26.43 1.39
C PRO A 463 10.78 -25.48 1.95
N GLY A 464 10.51 -24.91 3.14
CA GLY A 464 11.41 -24.03 3.86
C GLY A 464 11.47 -22.58 3.35
N LYS A 465 10.80 -22.25 2.24
CA LYS A 465 10.76 -20.89 1.67
C LYS A 465 9.37 -20.27 1.75
N THR A 466 9.28 -18.97 1.60
CA THR A 466 7.98 -18.29 1.57
C THR A 466 7.41 -18.34 0.17
N LEU A 467 6.28 -19.03 -0.01
CA LEU A 467 5.57 -19.12 -1.30
C LEU A 467 4.28 -18.28 -1.21
N ALA A 468 4.19 -17.22 -2.02
CA ALA A 468 3.10 -16.26 -1.90
C ALA A 468 2.79 -15.55 -3.21
N HIS A 469 1.71 -14.77 -3.18
CA HIS A 469 1.25 -13.89 -4.24
C HIS A 469 1.19 -14.57 -5.61
N ILE A 470 0.02 -14.94 -6.04
CA ILE A 470 -0.23 -15.62 -7.32
C ILE A 470 -0.73 -14.58 -8.33
N GLU A 471 -0.35 -14.73 -9.58
CA GLU A 471 -0.92 -14.01 -10.72
C GLU A 471 -0.95 -14.92 -11.94
N PHE A 472 -1.92 -14.70 -12.84
CA PHE A 472 -2.13 -15.54 -14.01
C PHE A 472 -1.67 -14.84 -15.29
N THR A 473 -1.30 -15.63 -16.32
CA THR A 473 -1.22 -15.13 -17.68
C THR A 473 -2.58 -14.65 -18.18
N LYS A 474 -2.59 -13.81 -19.19
CA LYS A 474 -3.79 -13.23 -19.80
C LYS A 474 -4.86 -14.26 -20.16
N ASP A 475 -4.46 -15.44 -20.56
CA ASP A 475 -5.35 -16.57 -20.92
C ASP A 475 -5.69 -17.49 -19.74
N GLY A 476 -5.08 -17.27 -18.57
CA GLY A 476 -5.25 -18.10 -17.38
C GLY A 476 -4.54 -19.45 -17.42
N ARG A 477 -3.73 -19.72 -18.44
CA ARG A 477 -3.04 -21.01 -18.63
C ARG A 477 -1.97 -21.25 -17.57
N TYR A 478 -1.22 -20.23 -17.23
CA TYR A 478 -0.15 -20.33 -16.25
C TYR A 478 -0.43 -19.47 -15.03
N ALA A 479 -0.10 -20.03 -13.86
CA ALA A 479 -0.11 -19.34 -12.58
C ALA A 479 1.34 -19.10 -12.12
N LEU A 480 1.69 -17.86 -11.85
CA LEU A 480 3.02 -17.44 -11.40
C LEU A 480 2.98 -17.19 -9.90
N ALA A 481 3.85 -17.82 -9.13
CA ALA A 481 3.98 -17.64 -7.68
C ALA A 481 5.37 -17.13 -7.30
N SER A 482 5.46 -16.33 -6.25
CA SER A 482 6.71 -15.78 -5.73
C SER A 482 7.30 -16.66 -4.64
N VAL A 483 8.56 -17.07 -4.80
CA VAL A 483 9.42 -17.50 -3.70
C VAL A 483 10.10 -16.27 -3.12
N GLY A 484 9.58 -15.76 -1.99
CA GLY A 484 9.87 -14.43 -1.45
C GLY A 484 11.16 -14.35 -0.62
N GLU A 485 12.23 -15.03 -1.05
CA GLU A 485 13.54 -15.04 -0.38
C GLU A 485 14.57 -14.23 -1.21
N MET A 486 15.74 -13.90 -0.62
CA MET A 486 16.81 -13.18 -1.32
C MET A 486 17.34 -14.00 -2.51
N ASP A 487 17.49 -15.31 -2.31
CA ASP A 487 17.76 -16.33 -3.33
C ASP A 487 16.45 -16.90 -3.89
N GLY A 488 15.48 -16.04 -4.13
CA GLY A 488 14.13 -16.39 -4.51
C GLY A 488 13.96 -16.66 -6.01
N ALA A 489 12.74 -16.86 -6.39
CA ALA A 489 12.37 -17.10 -7.78
C ALA A 489 10.90 -16.74 -8.06
N LEU A 490 10.61 -16.53 -9.32
CA LEU A 490 9.26 -16.60 -9.82
C LEU A 490 9.06 -18.02 -10.39
N VAL A 491 8.13 -18.77 -9.80
CA VAL A 491 7.82 -20.13 -10.22
C VAL A 491 6.53 -20.13 -11.03
N VAL A 492 6.57 -20.75 -12.18
CA VAL A 492 5.45 -20.83 -13.12
C VAL A 492 4.86 -22.22 -13.07
N TYR A 493 3.58 -22.30 -12.79
CA TYR A 493 2.81 -23.54 -12.79
C TYR A 493 1.83 -23.54 -13.96
N ASP A 494 1.67 -24.68 -14.62
CA ASP A 494 0.49 -24.92 -15.45
C ASP A 494 -0.74 -24.95 -14.53
N ALA A 495 -1.70 -24.06 -14.77
CA ALA A 495 -2.82 -23.83 -13.86
C ALA A 495 -3.83 -24.99 -13.81
N GLN A 496 -3.77 -25.90 -14.77
CA GLN A 496 -4.64 -27.08 -14.85
C GLN A 496 -3.98 -28.33 -14.22
N THR A 497 -2.73 -28.59 -14.57
CA THR A 497 -2.00 -29.76 -14.10
C THR A 497 -1.26 -29.56 -12.78
N LEU A 498 -1.11 -28.28 -12.36
CA LEU A 498 -0.40 -27.85 -11.17
C LEU A 498 1.10 -28.18 -11.16
N LYS A 499 1.65 -28.57 -12.32
CA LYS A 499 3.08 -28.87 -12.47
C LYS A 499 3.88 -27.60 -12.70
N GLU A 500 5.04 -27.49 -12.08
CA GLU A 500 6.03 -26.48 -12.41
C GLU A 500 6.51 -26.66 -13.85
N VAL A 501 6.45 -25.58 -14.62
CA VAL A 501 6.88 -25.57 -16.03
C VAL A 501 8.10 -24.69 -16.26
N LYS A 502 8.32 -23.69 -15.39
CA LYS A 502 9.45 -22.77 -15.49
C LYS A 502 9.79 -22.14 -14.14
N ARG A 503 11.05 -21.81 -13.94
CA ARG A 503 11.52 -21.11 -12.75
C ARG A 503 12.49 -20.01 -13.17
N LEU A 504 12.23 -18.78 -12.71
CA LEU A 504 13.04 -17.60 -13.00
C LEU A 504 13.66 -17.10 -11.69
N PRO A 505 14.98 -17.25 -11.49
CA PRO A 505 15.66 -16.71 -10.31
C PRO A 505 15.49 -15.19 -10.20
N MET A 506 15.10 -14.70 -9.03
CA MET A 506 14.88 -13.29 -8.75
C MET A 506 15.17 -12.97 -7.29
N SER A 507 15.58 -11.73 -7.01
CA SER A 507 15.90 -11.27 -5.66
C SER A 507 14.63 -10.86 -4.92
N LYS A 508 14.12 -11.76 -4.08
CA LYS A 508 12.93 -11.57 -3.24
C LYS A 508 11.76 -10.96 -4.02
N PRO A 509 11.25 -11.64 -5.05
CA PRO A 509 10.05 -11.18 -5.76
C PRO A 509 8.86 -11.21 -4.80
N VAL A 510 8.13 -10.09 -4.69
CA VAL A 510 7.01 -9.98 -3.72
C VAL A 510 5.66 -9.88 -4.41
N GLY A 511 5.52 -9.01 -5.39
CA GLY A 511 4.29 -8.83 -6.13
C GLY A 511 4.52 -8.94 -7.63
N LYS A 512 3.59 -9.56 -8.33
CA LYS A 512 3.56 -9.61 -9.78
C LYS A 512 2.16 -9.35 -10.29
N TYR A 513 2.06 -8.69 -11.43
CA TYR A 513 0.81 -8.16 -11.92
C TYR A 513 0.79 -8.25 -13.44
N ASN A 514 -0.20 -8.97 -13.98
CA ASN A 514 -0.42 -9.03 -15.42
C ASN A 514 -1.20 -7.79 -15.86
N VAL A 515 -0.79 -7.16 -16.97
CA VAL A 515 -1.40 -5.95 -17.49
C VAL A 515 -2.89 -6.17 -17.77
N TRP A 516 -3.24 -7.21 -18.56
CA TRP A 516 -4.62 -7.51 -18.92
C TRP A 516 -5.51 -7.73 -17.70
N ASN A 517 -5.09 -8.59 -16.77
CA ASN A 517 -5.87 -8.91 -15.59
C ASN A 517 -6.18 -7.69 -14.72
N LYS A 518 -5.23 -6.73 -14.67
CA LYS A 518 -5.40 -5.51 -13.87
C LYS A 518 -6.28 -4.47 -14.55
N ILE A 519 -6.24 -4.31 -15.86
CA ILE A 519 -7.04 -3.31 -16.57
C ILE A 519 -8.45 -3.82 -16.90
N SER A 520 -8.60 -5.11 -17.23
CA SER A 520 -9.89 -5.71 -17.55
C SER A 520 -10.75 -5.96 -16.30
N ARG A 521 -10.11 -5.97 -15.12
CA ARG A 521 -10.76 -6.32 -13.84
C ARG A 521 -11.45 -7.67 -13.93
N SER A 522 -10.79 -8.62 -14.61
CA SER A 522 -11.31 -9.96 -14.82
C SER A 522 -11.66 -10.64 -13.52
N GLU A 523 -12.59 -11.58 -13.58
CA GLU A 523 -12.99 -12.41 -12.45
C GLU A 523 -11.77 -13.05 -11.76
N GLY A 524 -11.75 -13.02 -10.44
CA GLY A 524 -10.63 -13.57 -9.67
C GLY A 524 -9.47 -12.62 -9.45
N THR A 525 -9.53 -11.37 -9.93
CA THR A 525 -8.53 -10.34 -9.61
C THR A 525 -8.98 -9.46 -8.44
N SER A 526 -8.03 -9.00 -7.63
CA SER A 526 -8.21 -7.94 -6.64
C SER A 526 -7.75 -6.58 -7.19
N HIS A 527 -8.03 -5.50 -6.49
CA HIS A 527 -7.65 -4.14 -6.90
C HIS A 527 -6.16 -3.92 -7.15
#